data_c606649fae86c350e2e321008aca8716
#
_entry.id   c606649fae86c350e2e321008aca8716
#
_cell.length_a   1.000
_cell.length_b   1.000
_cell.length_c   1.000
_cell.angle_alpha   90.00
_cell.angle_beta   90.00
_cell.angle_gamma   90.00
#
_symmetry.space_group_name_H-M   'P 1'
#
loop_
_entity.id
_entity.type
_entity.pdbx_description
1 polymer ?
#
loop_
_entity_poly.entity_id
_entity_poly.type
_entity_poly.pdbx_seq_one_letter_code
_entity_poly.pdbx_strand_id
1 'polypeptide(L)'
;MTLRRRTLLTGLAGGLVAAGAAPAVALDRRRVLHVRPGDSVQAAVDAVEGGGRTIVVHPGTYREVVNVPAGVGELTLRGATGDPRDVVIVYDNANGTQKPDGSGTYGTAGSATFTSAAPGLTVRDLTLANDWLRADHPEITGTQAVAAYVTGDRSRFSHVRLLAHQDTLFVDTSALDAFDRQYFSHCYIEGDVDFVFGRATAVFADCHFHTLQRDVAFTPKGMVFAPSTARANPHGILAVRSRITSGAEDAAYKLARPWVPSYETTAWPSLVVRDTRIGPGIDPVAPYTNMRDAYPWQSMRFHEYRNTGPGSVITVPENRPQLTFAEARLHTPATYLGDWEPLRSL
;
A
#
# COMPACT_ATOMS: atom_id res chain seq x y z
N MET A 1 81.80 -12.69 64.44
CA MET A 1 81.27 -13.26 63.18
C MET A 1 80.04 -12.50 62.86
N THR A 2 80.14 -11.56 61.97
CA THR A 2 79.19 -10.47 61.76
C THR A 2 78.26 -10.75 60.52
N LEU A 3 77.00 -10.79 60.77
CA LEU A 3 75.94 -10.86 59.69
C LEU A 3 75.44 -9.46 59.38
N ARG A 4 75.65 -9.04 58.15
CA ARG A 4 75.03 -7.78 57.63
C ARG A 4 73.60 -8.00 57.21
N ARG A 5 72.68 -7.18 57.74
CA ARG A 5 71.31 -7.03 57.24
C ARG A 5 71.32 -6.23 55.96
N ARG A 6 70.64 -6.73 54.91
CA ARG A 6 70.25 -5.94 53.72
C ARG A 6 68.75 -5.62 53.83
N THR A 7 68.50 -4.37 53.80
CA THR A 7 67.13 -3.79 53.75
C THR A 7 66.57 -3.87 52.35
N LEU A 8 65.42 -4.49 52.14
CA LEU A 8 64.67 -4.46 50.86
C LEU A 8 63.68 -3.34 50.92
N LEU A 9 63.80 -2.37 49.99
CA LEU A 9 62.78 -1.37 49.71
C LEU A 9 61.74 -2.01 48.80
N THR A 10 60.50 -2.08 49.29
CA THR A 10 59.29 -2.41 48.52
C THR A 10 58.77 -1.13 47.88
N GLY A 11 58.87 -0.99 46.56
CA GLY A 11 58.20 0.07 45.80
C GLY A 11 56.77 -0.31 45.55
N LEU A 12 55.84 0.53 45.98
CA LEU A 12 54.43 0.48 45.55
C LEU A 12 54.36 0.98 44.12
N ALA A 13 54.01 0.09 43.17
CA ALA A 13 53.58 0.46 41.82
C ALA A 13 52.08 0.79 41.87
N GLY A 14 51.73 2.07 41.78
CA GLY A 14 50.35 2.52 41.59
C GLY A 14 49.89 2.17 40.19
N GLY A 15 48.96 1.22 40.08
CA GLY A 15 48.27 0.90 38.84
C GLY A 15 47.26 2.01 38.49
N LEU A 16 47.52 2.76 37.44
CA LEU A 16 46.50 3.58 36.80
C LEU A 16 45.49 2.63 36.13
N VAL A 17 44.27 2.56 36.70
CA VAL A 17 43.10 2.00 36.01
C VAL A 17 42.70 3.00 34.94
N ALA A 18 43.05 2.76 33.69
CA ALA A 18 42.49 3.46 32.55
C ALA A 18 41.03 3.08 32.46
N ALA A 19 40.12 3.99 32.83
CA ALA A 19 38.71 3.88 32.52
C ALA A 19 38.57 3.87 30.98
N GLY A 20 38.34 2.68 30.42
CA GLY A 20 38.00 2.51 29.03
C GLY A 20 36.70 3.27 28.74
N ALA A 21 36.76 4.39 28.05
CA ALA A 21 35.60 5.00 27.46
C ALA A 21 34.96 3.98 26.51
N ALA A 22 33.75 3.56 26.83
CA ALA A 22 32.93 2.77 25.90
C ALA A 22 32.89 3.53 24.56
N PRO A 23 33.06 2.85 23.41
CA PRO A 23 32.96 3.53 22.15
C PRO A 23 31.56 4.13 22.09
N ALA A 24 31.47 5.47 21.99
CA ALA A 24 30.25 6.14 21.63
C ALA A 24 29.79 5.51 20.32
N VAL A 25 28.63 4.87 20.34
CA VAL A 25 27.98 4.35 19.14
C VAL A 25 27.76 5.58 18.28
N ALA A 26 28.65 5.83 17.34
CA ALA A 26 28.46 6.85 16.32
C ALA A 26 27.20 6.44 15.58
N LEU A 27 26.11 7.18 15.80
CA LEU A 27 24.89 7.08 15.00
C LEU A 27 25.32 7.21 13.54
N ASP A 28 25.23 6.09 12.83
CA ASP A 28 25.75 5.98 11.47
C ASP A 28 24.95 6.90 10.56
N ARG A 29 25.51 8.07 10.26
CA ARG A 29 24.95 9.07 9.32
C ARG A 29 24.69 8.47 7.92
N ARG A 30 25.18 7.28 7.63
CA ARG A 30 24.94 6.52 6.38
C ARG A 30 23.57 5.87 6.31
N ARG A 31 22.75 5.89 7.37
CA ARG A 31 21.40 5.31 7.35
C ARG A 31 20.34 6.17 6.69
N VAL A 32 20.61 7.45 6.44
CA VAL A 32 19.66 8.39 5.84
C VAL A 32 20.23 8.93 4.54
N LEU A 33 19.52 8.70 3.44
CA LEU A 33 19.77 9.29 2.13
C LEU A 33 18.80 10.45 1.89
N HIS A 34 19.27 11.50 1.25
CA HIS A 34 18.45 12.66 0.88
C HIS A 34 18.38 12.78 -0.63
N VAL A 35 17.16 12.86 -1.15
CA VAL A 35 16.84 13.09 -2.57
C VAL A 35 16.28 14.50 -2.71
N ARG A 36 16.91 15.34 -3.53
CA ARG A 36 16.51 16.73 -3.79
C ARG A 36 16.04 16.88 -5.23
N PRO A 37 15.34 17.95 -5.60
CA PRO A 37 15.00 18.22 -6.99
C PRO A 37 16.23 18.13 -7.91
N GLY A 38 16.12 17.31 -8.95
CA GLY A 38 17.22 16.96 -9.86
C GLY A 38 17.97 15.67 -9.53
N ASP A 39 17.81 15.14 -8.31
CA ASP A 39 18.27 13.78 -7.97
C ASP A 39 17.23 12.72 -8.37
N SER A 40 17.64 11.46 -8.46
CA SER A 40 16.74 10.33 -8.72
C SER A 40 16.40 9.58 -7.43
N VAL A 41 15.10 9.31 -7.22
CA VAL A 41 14.61 8.46 -6.12
C VAL A 41 15.06 7.01 -6.36
N GLN A 42 15.00 6.53 -7.63
CA GLN A 42 15.48 5.19 -7.97
C GLN A 42 16.97 5.01 -7.65
N ALA A 43 17.80 5.99 -8.02
CA ALA A 43 19.23 5.92 -7.70
C ALA A 43 19.49 5.87 -6.18
N ALA A 44 18.66 6.54 -5.37
CA ALA A 44 18.75 6.44 -3.92
C ALA A 44 18.31 5.05 -3.40
N VAL A 45 17.30 4.43 -4.01
CA VAL A 45 16.90 3.05 -3.70
C VAL A 45 18.03 2.07 -4.07
N ASP A 46 18.64 2.23 -5.25
CA ASP A 46 19.73 1.37 -5.73
C ASP A 46 21.00 1.47 -4.84
N ALA A 47 21.19 2.61 -4.19
CA ALA A 47 22.29 2.83 -3.24
C ALA A 47 22.05 2.25 -1.84
N VAL A 48 20.86 1.66 -1.59
CA VAL A 48 20.55 1.02 -0.29
C VAL A 48 21.24 -0.33 -0.20
N GLU A 49 22.17 -0.44 0.72
CA GLU A 49 22.84 -1.70 1.10
C GLU A 49 22.32 -2.16 2.46
N GLY A 50 21.58 -3.29 2.48
CA GLY A 50 21.00 -3.87 3.69
C GLY A 50 19.82 -3.09 4.25
N GLY A 51 19.04 -3.71 5.11
CA GLY A 51 17.82 -3.13 5.68
C GLY A 51 18.03 -1.99 6.69
N GLY A 52 16.90 -1.37 7.10
CA GLY A 52 16.90 -0.32 8.12
C GLY A 52 17.35 1.06 7.63
N ARG A 53 17.21 1.35 6.33
CA ARG A 53 17.56 2.63 5.71
C ARG A 53 16.34 3.57 5.61
N THR A 54 16.63 4.87 5.59
CA THR A 54 15.64 5.91 5.33
C THR A 54 16.06 6.76 4.14
N ILE A 55 15.17 6.89 3.18
CA ILE A 55 15.26 7.86 2.08
C ILE A 55 14.31 9.00 2.38
N VAL A 56 14.84 10.22 2.48
CA VAL A 56 14.09 11.46 2.68
C VAL A 56 14.02 12.20 1.36
N VAL A 57 12.84 12.29 0.79
CA VAL A 57 12.60 13.00 -0.47
C VAL A 57 12.16 14.42 -0.17
N HIS A 58 12.88 15.39 -0.69
CA HIS A 58 12.58 16.82 -0.51
C HIS A 58 11.48 17.27 -1.47
N PRO A 59 10.80 18.43 -1.19
CA PRO A 59 9.74 18.93 -2.03
C PRO A 59 10.11 19.01 -3.50
N GLY A 60 9.25 18.49 -4.36
CA GLY A 60 9.44 18.44 -5.81
C GLY A 60 8.61 17.37 -6.49
N THR A 61 8.59 17.41 -7.81
CA THR A 61 8.00 16.38 -8.66
C THR A 61 9.12 15.56 -9.30
N TYR A 62 9.07 14.25 -9.09
CA TYR A 62 10.04 13.26 -9.55
C TYR A 62 9.34 12.39 -10.61
N ARG A 63 9.64 12.66 -11.88
CA ARG A 63 9.04 11.92 -13.00
C ARG A 63 9.90 10.72 -13.35
N GLU A 64 9.70 9.64 -12.66
CA GLU A 64 10.44 8.40 -12.79
C GLU A 64 9.64 7.18 -12.30
N VAL A 65 9.99 6.00 -12.78
CA VAL A 65 9.52 4.73 -12.23
C VAL A 65 10.45 4.32 -11.09
N VAL A 66 9.88 3.96 -9.94
CA VAL A 66 10.65 3.53 -8.76
C VAL A 66 10.34 2.07 -8.44
N ASN A 67 11.37 1.24 -8.44
CA ASN A 67 11.28 -0.17 -8.09
C ASN A 67 12.14 -0.49 -6.86
N VAL A 68 11.49 -0.99 -5.80
CA VAL A 68 12.14 -1.42 -4.56
C VAL A 68 12.16 -2.96 -4.52
N PRO A 69 13.27 -3.61 -4.89
CA PRO A 69 13.35 -5.06 -4.95
C PRO A 69 13.35 -5.70 -3.55
N ALA A 70 12.96 -6.98 -3.48
CA ALA A 70 12.88 -7.74 -2.21
C ALA A 70 14.19 -7.73 -1.41
N GLY A 71 15.33 -7.71 -2.10
CA GLY A 71 16.67 -7.74 -1.47
C GLY A 71 17.03 -6.47 -0.68
N VAL A 72 16.29 -5.37 -0.86
CA VAL A 72 16.49 -4.13 -0.09
C VAL A 72 16.13 -4.32 1.39
N GLY A 73 15.14 -5.20 1.67
CA GLY A 73 14.64 -5.41 3.04
C GLY A 73 13.90 -4.18 3.58
N GLU A 74 13.99 -3.98 4.89
CA GLU A 74 13.32 -2.84 5.55
C GLU A 74 13.83 -1.50 5.02
N LEU A 75 12.92 -0.72 4.45
CA LEU A 75 13.18 0.61 3.91
C LEU A 75 12.11 1.59 4.37
N THR A 76 12.51 2.78 4.79
CA THR A 76 11.60 3.91 4.96
C THR A 76 11.81 4.91 3.83
N LEU A 77 10.79 5.13 3.01
CA LEU A 77 10.72 6.21 2.01
C LEU A 77 9.74 7.27 2.51
N ARG A 78 10.21 8.51 2.70
CA ARG A 78 9.32 9.55 3.24
C ARG A 78 9.55 10.92 2.62
N GLY A 79 8.48 11.72 2.56
CA GLY A 79 8.57 13.15 2.32
C GLY A 79 9.26 13.88 3.48
N ALA A 80 9.93 14.99 3.16
CA ALA A 80 10.70 15.77 4.14
C ALA A 80 9.82 16.67 5.00
N THR A 81 8.65 17.11 4.49
CA THR A 81 7.83 18.16 5.13
C THR A 81 6.68 17.62 5.97
N GLY A 82 6.24 16.39 5.75
CA GLY A 82 5.02 15.81 6.36
C GLY A 82 3.72 16.16 5.62
N ASP A 83 3.74 17.05 4.62
CA ASP A 83 2.62 17.24 3.69
C ASP A 83 2.83 16.37 2.46
N PRO A 84 1.95 15.38 2.20
CA PRO A 84 2.12 14.47 1.07
C PRO A 84 2.02 15.14 -0.30
N ARG A 85 1.56 16.38 -0.39
CA ARG A 85 1.45 17.13 -1.65
C ARG A 85 2.78 17.75 -2.08
N ASP A 86 3.71 17.92 -1.16
CA ASP A 86 4.99 18.57 -1.44
C ASP A 86 5.96 17.67 -2.22
N VAL A 87 5.78 16.33 -2.14
CA VAL A 87 6.62 15.35 -2.81
C VAL A 87 5.74 14.48 -3.69
N VAL A 88 5.96 14.53 -5.00
CA VAL A 88 5.19 13.77 -5.99
C VAL A 88 6.14 12.91 -6.82
N ILE A 89 5.99 11.58 -6.71
CA ILE A 89 6.63 10.62 -7.61
C ILE A 89 5.57 10.20 -8.63
N VAL A 90 5.82 10.45 -9.92
CA VAL A 90 4.80 10.29 -10.98
C VAL A 90 5.41 9.72 -12.24
N TYR A 91 4.65 8.87 -12.92
CA TYR A 91 4.96 8.41 -14.28
C TYR A 91 3.65 8.08 -15.03
N ASP A 92 3.75 7.76 -16.34
CA ASP A 92 2.60 7.62 -17.27
C ASP A 92 2.59 6.31 -18.06
N ASN A 93 3.04 5.21 -17.48
CA ASN A 93 2.89 3.90 -18.12
C ASN A 93 1.46 3.36 -17.95
N ALA A 94 0.94 2.73 -19.01
CA ALA A 94 -0.29 1.95 -18.96
C ALA A 94 -0.04 0.51 -19.39
N ASN A 95 -0.98 -0.39 -19.06
CA ASN A 95 -0.92 -1.80 -19.46
C ASN A 95 -0.65 -1.96 -20.96
N GLY A 96 -1.38 -1.22 -21.80
CA GLY A 96 -1.27 -1.30 -23.26
C GLY A 96 -0.14 -0.48 -23.87
N THR A 97 0.59 0.31 -23.08
CA THR A 97 1.73 1.10 -23.57
C THR A 97 2.87 0.17 -23.99
N GLN A 98 3.41 0.38 -25.21
CA GLN A 98 4.54 -0.39 -25.71
C GLN A 98 5.82 -0.06 -24.96
N LYS A 99 6.61 -1.08 -24.61
CA LYS A 99 7.93 -0.89 -24.03
C LYS A 99 8.91 -0.35 -25.07
N PRO A 100 9.86 0.52 -24.66
CA PRO A 100 10.82 1.12 -25.58
C PRO A 100 11.72 0.11 -26.32
N ASP A 101 11.95 -1.05 -25.71
CA ASP A 101 12.77 -2.13 -26.28
C ASP A 101 12.02 -3.02 -27.27
N GLY A 102 10.72 -2.77 -27.49
CA GLY A 102 9.88 -3.56 -28.41
C GLY A 102 9.48 -4.94 -27.86
N SER A 103 9.74 -5.26 -26.59
CA SER A 103 9.42 -6.57 -25.97
C SER A 103 7.92 -6.78 -25.67
N GLY A 104 7.05 -5.92 -26.20
CA GLY A 104 5.60 -5.94 -25.96
C GLY A 104 5.13 -4.80 -25.07
N THR A 105 3.96 -4.96 -24.44
CA THR A 105 3.39 -3.94 -23.55
C THR A 105 3.86 -4.11 -22.11
N TYR A 106 3.64 -3.08 -21.29
CA TYR A 106 4.00 -3.13 -19.85
C TYR A 106 3.17 -4.15 -19.07
N GLY A 107 1.91 -4.39 -19.46
CA GLY A 107 0.97 -5.14 -18.61
C GLY A 107 0.57 -4.34 -17.37
N THR A 108 -0.43 -4.81 -16.62
CA THR A 108 -0.94 -4.08 -15.44
C THR A 108 0.15 -3.85 -14.39
N ALA A 109 0.85 -4.89 -13.95
CA ALA A 109 1.90 -4.76 -12.94
C ALA A 109 3.08 -3.89 -13.42
N GLY A 110 3.48 -4.02 -14.69
CA GLY A 110 4.57 -3.25 -15.28
C GLY A 110 4.24 -1.79 -15.53
N SER A 111 2.96 -1.39 -15.49
CA SER A 111 2.55 0.00 -15.62
C SER A 111 2.80 0.84 -14.37
N ALA A 112 3.14 0.19 -13.24
CA ALA A 112 3.26 0.87 -11.97
C ALA A 112 4.36 1.92 -11.94
N THR A 113 4.01 3.10 -11.42
CA THR A 113 4.99 4.16 -11.12
C THR A 113 5.90 3.75 -9.98
N PHE A 114 5.32 3.16 -8.94
CA PHE A 114 6.04 2.65 -7.77
C PHE A 114 5.78 1.15 -7.60
N THR A 115 6.83 0.36 -7.54
CA THR A 115 6.74 -1.07 -7.27
C THR A 115 7.55 -1.42 -6.04
N SER A 116 7.04 -2.26 -5.13
CA SER A 116 7.82 -2.80 -4.03
C SER A 116 7.54 -4.27 -3.77
N ALA A 117 8.61 -5.06 -3.76
CA ALA A 117 8.65 -6.42 -3.25
C ALA A 117 9.38 -6.52 -1.90
N ALA A 118 9.89 -5.41 -1.37
CA ALA A 118 10.66 -5.38 -0.13
C ALA A 118 9.77 -5.65 1.09
N PRO A 119 10.09 -6.62 1.95
CA PRO A 119 9.41 -6.81 3.21
C PRO A 119 9.75 -5.69 4.19
N GLY A 120 8.77 -5.28 5.01
CA GLY A 120 8.96 -4.23 6.01
C GLY A 120 9.10 -2.82 5.44
N LEU A 121 8.66 -2.58 4.19
CA LEU A 121 8.63 -1.24 3.60
C LEU A 121 7.74 -0.30 4.40
N THR A 122 8.22 0.93 4.63
CA THR A 122 7.40 2.05 5.13
C THR A 122 7.44 3.20 4.15
N VAL A 123 6.27 3.64 3.67
CA VAL A 123 6.11 4.83 2.83
C VAL A 123 5.24 5.85 3.58
N ARG A 124 5.69 7.10 3.65
CA ARG A 124 4.88 8.13 4.31
C ARG A 124 5.11 9.55 3.79
N ASP A 125 4.09 10.37 3.96
CA ASP A 125 4.14 11.82 3.74
C ASP A 125 4.55 12.19 2.31
N LEU A 126 4.04 11.47 1.29
CA LEU A 126 4.30 11.75 -0.13
C LEU A 126 3.14 11.29 -1.04
N THR A 127 3.19 11.68 -2.30
CA THR A 127 2.26 11.25 -3.36
C THR A 127 2.95 10.28 -4.30
N LEU A 128 2.27 9.17 -4.60
CA LEU A 128 2.57 8.26 -5.70
C LEU A 128 1.46 8.42 -6.74
N ALA A 129 1.81 8.72 -7.96
CA ALA A 129 0.82 8.99 -9.01
C ALA A 129 1.16 8.28 -10.31
N ASN A 130 0.12 7.90 -11.05
CA ASN A 130 0.23 7.57 -12.46
C ASN A 130 -0.71 8.51 -13.22
N ASP A 131 -0.13 9.39 -14.02
CA ASP A 131 -0.86 10.46 -14.71
C ASP A 131 -1.27 10.12 -16.13
N TRP A 132 -1.22 8.83 -16.52
CA TRP A 132 -1.70 8.37 -17.83
C TRP A 132 -3.21 8.56 -17.97
N LEU A 133 -3.64 9.22 -19.03
CA LEU A 133 -5.05 9.51 -19.32
C LEU A 133 -5.55 8.77 -20.55
N ARG A 134 -6.68 8.06 -20.43
CA ARG A 134 -7.34 7.38 -21.56
C ARG A 134 -7.69 8.32 -22.71
N ALA A 135 -8.07 9.55 -22.39
CA ALA A 135 -8.48 10.53 -23.38
C ALA A 135 -7.34 10.94 -24.31
N ASP A 136 -6.10 10.89 -23.82
CA ASP A 136 -4.91 11.25 -24.58
C ASP A 136 -4.40 10.09 -25.44
N HIS A 137 -4.91 8.86 -25.19
CA HIS A 137 -4.46 7.62 -25.84
C HIS A 137 -5.64 6.75 -26.30
N PRO A 138 -6.50 7.26 -27.20
CA PRO A 138 -7.69 6.54 -27.66
C PRO A 138 -7.38 5.22 -28.41
N GLU A 139 -6.17 5.06 -28.90
CA GLU A 139 -5.66 3.86 -29.58
C GLU A 139 -5.30 2.73 -28.62
N ILE A 140 -5.10 3.03 -27.32
CA ILE A 140 -4.68 2.04 -26.32
C ILE A 140 -5.89 1.44 -25.60
N THR A 141 -6.06 0.12 -25.69
CA THR A 141 -7.16 -0.61 -25.05
C THR A 141 -6.83 -1.13 -23.66
N GLY A 142 -5.57 -1.38 -23.36
CA GLY A 142 -5.09 -1.77 -22.01
C GLY A 142 -4.91 -0.54 -21.13
N THR A 143 -6.00 -0.09 -20.48
CA THR A 143 -6.09 1.23 -19.81
C THR A 143 -5.79 1.21 -18.31
N GLN A 144 -5.32 0.09 -17.77
CA GLN A 144 -4.84 -0.02 -16.40
C GLN A 144 -3.54 0.77 -16.27
N ALA A 145 -3.46 1.64 -15.25
CA ALA A 145 -2.33 2.55 -15.05
C ALA A 145 -2.09 2.69 -13.53
N VAL A 146 -1.16 1.88 -13.01
CA VAL A 146 -0.97 1.68 -11.58
C VAL A 146 -0.10 2.78 -10.98
N ALA A 147 -0.56 3.42 -9.90
CA ALA A 147 0.30 4.34 -9.13
C ALA A 147 1.26 3.58 -8.21
N ALA A 148 0.76 2.53 -7.53
CA ALA A 148 1.60 1.69 -6.67
C ALA A 148 1.23 0.21 -6.76
N TYR A 149 2.24 -0.64 -6.94
CA TYR A 149 2.16 -2.10 -6.92
C TYR A 149 3.01 -2.65 -5.77
N VAL A 150 2.39 -3.33 -4.81
CA VAL A 150 3.03 -3.75 -3.57
C VAL A 150 2.82 -5.25 -3.34
N THR A 151 3.92 -5.99 -3.18
CA THR A 151 3.91 -7.43 -2.92
C THR A 151 4.65 -7.83 -1.64
N GLY A 152 5.44 -6.92 -1.03
CA GLY A 152 6.22 -7.22 0.17
C GLY A 152 5.36 -7.36 1.43
N ASP A 153 5.59 -8.43 2.23
CA ASP A 153 4.94 -8.57 3.55
C ASP A 153 5.32 -7.42 4.49
N ARG A 154 4.38 -7.03 5.35
CA ARG A 154 4.53 -5.96 6.35
C ARG A 154 4.84 -4.59 5.73
N SER A 155 4.27 -4.32 4.55
CA SER A 155 4.37 -3.00 3.92
C SER A 155 3.39 -2.03 4.56
N ARG A 156 3.88 -0.85 4.94
CA ARG A 156 3.12 0.19 5.62
C ARG A 156 3.10 1.49 4.83
N PHE A 157 1.90 2.05 4.66
CA PHE A 157 1.67 3.36 4.04
C PHE A 157 0.93 4.27 5.02
N SER A 158 1.45 5.47 5.26
CA SER A 158 0.85 6.41 6.22
C SER A 158 0.89 7.84 5.67
N HIS A 159 -0.26 8.52 5.62
CA HIS A 159 -0.36 9.87 5.03
C HIS A 159 0.18 9.92 3.59
N VAL A 160 -0.14 8.90 2.79
CA VAL A 160 0.25 8.81 1.37
C VAL A 160 -0.97 9.13 0.50
N ARG A 161 -0.73 9.88 -0.60
CA ARG A 161 -1.73 10.03 -1.67
C ARG A 161 -1.38 9.09 -2.81
N LEU A 162 -2.37 8.32 -3.26
CA LEU A 162 -2.28 7.36 -4.37
C LEU A 162 -3.25 7.83 -5.45
N LEU A 163 -2.72 8.32 -6.56
CA LEU A 163 -3.49 9.03 -7.57
C LEU A 163 -3.33 8.37 -8.94
N ALA A 164 -4.42 7.88 -9.51
CA ALA A 164 -4.51 7.42 -10.88
C ALA A 164 -5.98 7.29 -11.30
N HIS A 165 -6.26 6.56 -12.36
CA HIS A 165 -7.60 6.29 -12.86
C HIS A 165 -8.00 4.83 -12.63
N GLN A 166 -7.78 3.96 -13.60
CA GLN A 166 -8.04 2.52 -13.47
C GLN A 166 -6.86 1.82 -12.80
N ASP A 167 -7.16 0.95 -11.81
CA ASP A 167 -6.17 0.09 -11.15
C ASP A 167 -5.11 0.87 -10.33
N THR A 168 -5.49 1.94 -9.64
CA THR A 168 -4.56 2.86 -8.95
C THR A 168 -3.63 2.16 -7.97
N LEU A 169 -4.16 1.28 -7.11
CA LEU A 169 -3.40 0.59 -6.07
C LEU A 169 -3.55 -0.92 -6.20
N PHE A 170 -2.46 -1.58 -6.55
CA PHE A 170 -2.36 -3.03 -6.65
C PHE A 170 -1.72 -3.60 -5.37
N VAL A 171 -2.55 -4.12 -4.46
CA VAL A 171 -2.15 -4.82 -3.23
C VAL A 171 -2.08 -6.32 -3.52
N ASP A 172 -0.89 -6.84 -3.80
CA ASP A 172 -0.73 -8.24 -4.21
C ASP A 172 0.18 -9.01 -3.23
N THR A 173 0.47 -10.25 -3.54
CA THR A 173 1.34 -11.12 -2.75
C THR A 173 2.59 -11.49 -3.54
N SER A 174 3.63 -11.86 -2.81
CA SER A 174 4.91 -12.30 -3.38
C SER A 174 4.80 -13.60 -4.18
N ALA A 175 3.80 -14.44 -3.85
CA ALA A 175 3.47 -15.68 -4.56
C ALA A 175 1.97 -15.98 -4.40
N LEU A 176 1.43 -16.90 -5.24
CA LEU A 176 0.01 -17.27 -5.22
C LEU A 176 -0.47 -17.89 -3.91
N ASP A 177 0.43 -18.54 -3.19
CA ASP A 177 0.21 -19.19 -1.89
C ASP A 177 0.72 -18.37 -0.70
N ALA A 178 1.27 -17.17 -0.93
CA ALA A 178 1.68 -16.24 0.12
C ALA A 178 0.48 -15.43 0.64
N PHE A 179 0.55 -15.05 1.92
CA PHE A 179 -0.48 -14.24 2.60
C PHE A 179 0.15 -12.95 3.13
N ASP A 180 0.80 -12.21 2.23
CA ASP A 180 1.49 -10.98 2.57
C ASP A 180 0.52 -9.92 3.08
N ARG A 181 0.95 -9.19 4.12
CA ARG A 181 0.15 -8.22 4.86
C ARG A 181 0.57 -6.81 4.53
N GLN A 182 -0.41 -5.95 4.33
CA GLN A 182 -0.20 -4.55 4.01
C GLN A 182 -1.13 -3.67 4.86
N TYR A 183 -0.62 -2.55 5.32
CA TYR A 183 -1.35 -1.62 6.18
C TYR A 183 -1.29 -0.19 5.67
N PHE A 184 -2.45 0.39 5.42
CA PHE A 184 -2.64 1.75 4.95
C PHE A 184 -3.37 2.55 6.01
N SER A 185 -2.81 3.68 6.45
CA SER A 185 -3.43 4.54 7.43
C SER A 185 -3.43 6.01 6.99
N HIS A 186 -4.57 6.69 7.13
CA HIS A 186 -4.72 8.10 6.76
C HIS A 186 -4.31 8.40 5.31
N CYS A 187 -4.44 7.40 4.42
CA CYS A 187 -4.12 7.55 3.01
C CYS A 187 -5.31 8.15 2.24
N TYR A 188 -5.00 8.92 1.21
CA TYR A 188 -5.96 9.36 0.19
C TYR A 188 -5.72 8.53 -1.08
N ILE A 189 -6.77 7.87 -1.58
CA ILE A 189 -6.70 6.97 -2.73
C ILE A 189 -7.81 7.36 -3.70
N GLU A 190 -7.46 7.72 -4.92
CA GLU A 190 -8.46 8.07 -5.95
C GLU A 190 -8.32 7.23 -7.19
N GLY A 191 -9.44 7.07 -7.90
CA GLY A 191 -9.50 6.35 -9.16
C GLY A 191 -10.91 6.19 -9.68
N ASP A 192 -11.05 5.41 -10.75
CA ASP A 192 -12.37 5.15 -11.36
C ASP A 192 -12.71 3.65 -11.41
N VAL A 193 -11.92 2.79 -12.02
CA VAL A 193 -12.25 1.37 -12.18
C VAL A 193 -11.28 0.51 -11.37
N ASP A 194 -11.85 -0.32 -10.46
CA ASP A 194 -11.09 -1.30 -9.68
C ASP A 194 -9.86 -0.69 -8.97
N PHE A 195 -9.97 0.55 -8.51
CA PHE A 195 -8.81 1.35 -8.16
C PHE A 195 -8.11 0.92 -6.86
N VAL A 196 -8.66 -0.04 -6.11
CA VAL A 196 -7.98 -0.80 -5.06
C VAL A 196 -8.21 -2.28 -5.32
N PHE A 197 -7.20 -3.01 -5.74
CA PHE A 197 -7.37 -4.40 -6.16
C PHE A 197 -6.19 -5.28 -5.76
N GLY A 198 -6.38 -6.60 -5.82
CA GLY A 198 -5.33 -7.58 -5.57
C GLY A 198 -5.69 -8.62 -4.51
N ARG A 199 -4.69 -9.42 -4.10
CA ARG A 199 -4.90 -10.60 -3.26
C ARG A 199 -4.31 -10.54 -1.86
N ALA A 200 -3.55 -9.50 -1.53
CA ALA A 200 -2.94 -9.34 -0.22
C ALA A 200 -3.98 -9.27 0.91
N THR A 201 -3.54 -9.59 2.11
CA THR A 201 -4.24 -9.19 3.33
C THR A 201 -3.99 -7.70 3.54
N ALA A 202 -4.88 -6.85 3.05
CA ALA A 202 -4.71 -5.40 3.05
C ALA A 202 -5.70 -4.71 3.98
N VAL A 203 -5.19 -3.97 4.96
CA VAL A 203 -5.99 -3.21 5.91
C VAL A 203 -5.88 -1.72 5.63
N PHE A 204 -7.02 -1.08 5.39
CA PHE A 204 -7.16 0.35 5.19
C PHE A 204 -7.87 0.96 6.40
N ALA A 205 -7.13 1.66 7.25
CA ALA A 205 -7.65 2.29 8.46
C ALA A 205 -7.63 3.81 8.34
N ASP A 206 -8.77 4.44 8.59
CA ASP A 206 -8.92 5.90 8.59
C ASP A 206 -8.54 6.53 7.22
N CYS A 207 -8.77 5.78 6.11
CA CYS A 207 -8.44 6.19 4.75
C CYS A 207 -9.59 6.94 4.06
N HIS A 208 -9.25 7.68 3.02
CA HIS A 208 -10.20 8.36 2.15
C HIS A 208 -10.10 7.80 0.73
N PHE A 209 -11.16 7.12 0.28
CA PHE A 209 -11.32 6.67 -1.10
C PHE A 209 -12.15 7.69 -1.85
N HIS A 210 -11.71 8.08 -3.06
CA HIS A 210 -12.41 9.06 -3.88
C HIS A 210 -12.62 8.54 -5.30
N THR A 211 -13.87 8.39 -5.71
CA THR A 211 -14.18 8.02 -7.10
C THR A 211 -14.16 9.27 -7.98
N LEU A 212 -13.40 9.21 -9.05
CA LEU A 212 -13.25 10.32 -9.99
C LEU A 212 -14.49 10.48 -10.90
N GLN A 213 -14.70 11.69 -11.42
CA GLN A 213 -15.61 11.85 -12.54
C GLN A 213 -15.05 11.12 -13.76
N ARG A 214 -15.87 10.31 -14.41
CA ARG A 214 -15.55 9.61 -15.65
C ARG A 214 -16.56 9.98 -16.71
N ASP A 215 -16.08 10.52 -17.82
CA ASP A 215 -16.92 10.91 -18.95
C ASP A 215 -17.27 9.68 -19.82
N VAL A 216 -18.27 8.95 -19.38
CA VAL A 216 -18.87 7.80 -20.06
C VAL A 216 -20.37 7.83 -19.90
N ALA A 217 -21.11 7.38 -20.92
CA ALA A 217 -22.56 7.40 -20.93
C ALA A 217 -23.22 6.21 -20.19
N PHE A 218 -22.43 5.24 -19.73
CA PHE A 218 -22.93 4.04 -19.06
C PHE A 218 -22.69 4.06 -17.56
N THR A 219 -23.49 3.32 -16.83
CA THR A 219 -23.31 2.99 -15.40
C THR A 219 -23.19 1.47 -15.23
N PRO A 220 -22.37 0.99 -14.26
CA PRO A 220 -21.56 1.80 -13.35
C PRO A 220 -20.36 2.43 -14.06
N LYS A 221 -19.98 3.65 -13.63
CA LYS A 221 -18.78 4.32 -14.14
C LYS A 221 -17.49 3.64 -13.67
N GLY A 222 -17.56 2.93 -12.55
CA GLY A 222 -16.44 2.16 -12.04
C GLY A 222 -16.74 1.50 -10.69
N MET A 223 -15.70 1.00 -10.04
CA MET A 223 -15.74 0.28 -8.77
C MET A 223 -14.58 0.70 -7.88
N VAL A 224 -14.80 0.73 -6.56
CA VAL A 224 -13.74 1.05 -5.58
C VAL A 224 -12.81 -0.14 -5.40
N PHE A 225 -13.37 -1.32 -5.10
CA PHE A 225 -12.58 -2.50 -4.74
C PHE A 225 -12.75 -3.66 -5.75
N ALA A 226 -11.63 -4.34 -6.04
CA ALA A 226 -11.64 -5.58 -6.81
C ALA A 226 -10.70 -6.63 -6.15
N PRO A 227 -11.08 -7.21 -5.00
CA PRO A 227 -10.27 -8.20 -4.31
C PRO A 227 -10.13 -9.49 -5.14
N SER A 228 -8.97 -10.17 -4.95
CA SER A 228 -8.61 -11.44 -5.60
C SER A 228 -8.02 -12.45 -4.60
N THR A 229 -8.54 -12.45 -3.38
CA THR A 229 -7.99 -13.21 -2.25
C THR A 229 -7.90 -14.70 -2.58
N ALA A 230 -6.75 -15.32 -2.28
CA ALA A 230 -6.58 -16.76 -2.38
C ALA A 230 -7.60 -17.50 -1.49
N ARG A 231 -8.10 -18.67 -1.93
CA ARG A 231 -9.11 -19.44 -1.19
C ARG A 231 -8.65 -19.82 0.22
N ALA A 232 -7.36 -20.15 0.37
CA ALA A 232 -6.78 -20.56 1.65
C ALA A 232 -6.51 -19.37 2.59
N ASN A 233 -6.47 -18.13 2.07
CA ASN A 233 -6.27 -16.96 2.92
C ASN A 233 -7.61 -16.56 3.58
N PRO A 234 -7.71 -16.57 4.91
CA PRO A 234 -8.93 -16.17 5.62
C PRO A 234 -9.24 -14.69 5.49
N HIS A 235 -8.24 -13.86 5.19
CA HIS A 235 -8.32 -12.41 5.22
C HIS A 235 -7.92 -11.80 3.87
N GLY A 236 -8.82 -10.97 3.30
CA GLY A 236 -8.55 -10.19 2.10
C GLY A 236 -8.43 -8.69 2.41
N ILE A 237 -9.25 -7.89 1.74
CA ILE A 237 -9.29 -6.44 1.95
C ILE A 237 -10.23 -6.09 3.11
N LEU A 238 -9.74 -5.27 4.05
CA LEU A 238 -10.52 -4.67 5.13
C LEU A 238 -10.42 -3.14 5.06
N ALA A 239 -11.53 -2.46 4.81
CA ALA A 239 -11.64 -1.00 4.97
C ALA A 239 -12.40 -0.69 6.27
N VAL A 240 -11.78 0.05 7.18
CA VAL A 240 -12.33 0.34 8.51
C VAL A 240 -12.16 1.82 8.88
N ARG A 241 -13.18 2.41 9.52
CA ARG A 241 -13.21 3.83 9.94
C ARG A 241 -12.81 4.81 8.84
N SER A 242 -13.16 4.48 7.62
CA SER A 242 -12.76 5.20 6.42
C SER A 242 -13.91 6.05 5.87
N ARG A 243 -13.67 6.73 4.76
CA ARG A 243 -14.72 7.41 4.03
C ARG A 243 -14.58 7.18 2.53
N ILE A 244 -15.71 7.11 1.84
CA ILE A 244 -15.80 7.04 0.38
C ILE A 244 -16.56 8.28 -0.10
N THR A 245 -15.97 9.06 -0.98
CA THR A 245 -16.58 10.24 -1.63
C THR A 245 -16.54 10.08 -3.13
N SER A 246 -17.29 10.90 -3.85
CA SER A 246 -17.37 10.83 -5.32
C SER A 246 -17.28 12.23 -5.93
N GLY A 247 -16.55 12.31 -7.05
CA GLY A 247 -16.61 13.42 -7.98
C GLY A 247 -17.69 13.25 -9.07
N ALA A 248 -18.30 12.05 -9.15
CA ALA A 248 -19.39 11.74 -10.08
C ALA A 248 -20.76 11.89 -9.42
N GLU A 249 -21.82 11.75 -10.22
CA GLU A 249 -23.21 11.78 -9.81
C GLU A 249 -23.56 10.65 -8.82
N ASP A 250 -24.73 10.77 -8.17
CA ASP A 250 -25.23 9.78 -7.23
C ASP A 250 -25.43 8.41 -7.91
N ALA A 251 -25.15 7.33 -7.17
CA ALA A 251 -25.27 5.94 -7.61
C ALA A 251 -24.47 5.56 -8.87
N ALA A 252 -23.50 6.39 -9.28
CA ALA A 252 -22.70 6.14 -10.48
C ALA A 252 -21.65 5.04 -10.33
N TYR A 253 -21.28 4.69 -9.10
CA TYR A 253 -20.23 3.73 -8.79
C TYR A 253 -20.74 2.53 -7.99
N LYS A 254 -20.07 1.39 -8.17
CA LYS A 254 -20.22 0.23 -7.30
C LYS A 254 -19.15 0.23 -6.19
N LEU A 255 -19.48 -0.37 -5.06
CA LEU A 255 -18.52 -0.55 -3.97
C LEU A 255 -17.44 -1.56 -4.35
N ALA A 256 -17.84 -2.71 -4.96
CA ALA A 256 -16.88 -3.71 -5.39
C ALA A 256 -17.39 -4.68 -6.46
N ARG A 257 -16.41 -5.38 -7.06
CA ARG A 257 -16.63 -6.60 -7.84
C ARG A 257 -15.50 -7.63 -7.58
N PRO A 258 -15.76 -8.95 -7.65
CA PRO A 258 -14.71 -9.93 -7.45
C PRO A 258 -13.80 -10.02 -8.67
N TRP A 259 -12.48 -10.02 -8.43
CA TRP A 259 -11.49 -10.35 -9.44
C TRP A 259 -11.00 -11.80 -9.23
N VAL A 260 -11.39 -12.69 -10.14
CA VAL A 260 -10.86 -14.05 -10.21
C VAL A 260 -10.03 -14.15 -11.49
N PRO A 261 -8.70 -14.07 -11.40
CA PRO A 261 -7.84 -14.04 -12.59
C PRO A 261 -7.84 -15.39 -13.32
N SER A 262 -7.54 -15.39 -14.61
CA SER A 262 -7.55 -16.61 -15.44
C SER A 262 -6.47 -17.61 -15.02
N TYR A 263 -5.38 -17.14 -14.45
CA TYR A 263 -4.27 -17.95 -13.94
C TYR A 263 -4.51 -18.51 -12.53
N GLU A 264 -5.56 -18.06 -11.82
CA GLU A 264 -5.90 -18.49 -10.46
C GLU A 264 -7.43 -18.54 -10.29
N THR A 265 -8.04 -19.53 -10.91
CA THR A 265 -9.50 -19.69 -10.94
C THR A 265 -10.12 -20.18 -9.62
N THR A 266 -9.30 -20.56 -8.64
CA THR A 266 -9.74 -20.98 -7.31
C THR A 266 -9.81 -19.84 -6.30
N ALA A 267 -9.41 -18.64 -6.68
CA ALA A 267 -9.51 -17.47 -5.82
C ALA A 267 -10.93 -17.28 -5.25
N TRP A 268 -11.00 -16.88 -3.99
CA TRP A 268 -12.25 -16.64 -3.29
C TRP A 268 -12.23 -15.24 -2.66
N PRO A 269 -12.46 -14.22 -3.48
CA PRO A 269 -12.38 -12.80 -3.13
C PRO A 269 -13.04 -12.45 -1.80
N SER A 270 -12.33 -11.70 -0.96
CA SER A 270 -12.78 -11.30 0.37
C SER A 270 -12.66 -9.80 0.57
N LEU A 271 -13.77 -9.15 0.91
CA LEU A 271 -13.86 -7.74 1.23
C LEU A 271 -14.75 -7.54 2.47
N VAL A 272 -14.25 -6.78 3.42
CA VAL A 272 -15.07 -6.25 4.51
C VAL A 272 -14.92 -4.73 4.54
N VAL A 273 -16.06 -4.02 4.45
CA VAL A 273 -16.13 -2.57 4.66
C VAL A 273 -16.93 -2.31 5.92
N ARG A 274 -16.31 -1.67 6.93
CA ARG A 274 -16.97 -1.48 8.22
C ARG A 274 -16.69 -0.12 8.84
N ASP A 275 -17.63 0.34 9.64
CA ASP A 275 -17.55 1.61 10.37
C ASP A 275 -17.12 2.78 9.46
N THR A 276 -17.51 2.73 8.18
CA THR A 276 -17.06 3.61 7.09
C THR A 276 -18.22 4.49 6.63
N ARG A 277 -17.92 5.77 6.35
CA ARG A 277 -18.91 6.68 5.75
C ARG A 277 -18.88 6.55 4.24
N ILE A 278 -19.98 6.08 3.64
CA ILE A 278 -20.13 5.87 2.20
C ILE A 278 -21.01 6.99 1.62
N GLY A 279 -20.42 7.78 0.71
CA GLY A 279 -21.08 8.90 0.02
C GLY A 279 -22.10 8.46 -1.01
N PRO A 280 -22.91 9.41 -1.54
CA PRO A 280 -24.03 9.11 -2.44
C PRO A 280 -23.60 8.58 -3.81
N GLY A 281 -22.35 8.78 -4.24
CA GLY A 281 -21.84 8.25 -5.50
C GLY A 281 -21.81 6.72 -5.59
N ILE A 282 -21.85 6.01 -4.44
CA ILE A 282 -21.98 4.54 -4.40
C ILE A 282 -23.46 4.16 -4.47
N ASP A 283 -23.81 3.26 -5.39
CA ASP A 283 -25.17 2.75 -5.59
C ASP A 283 -25.66 2.03 -4.30
N PRO A 284 -26.69 2.55 -3.63
CA PRO A 284 -27.21 1.94 -2.41
C PRO A 284 -28.04 0.68 -2.67
N VAL A 285 -28.59 0.53 -3.87
CA VAL A 285 -29.49 -0.59 -4.25
C VAL A 285 -28.68 -1.84 -4.61
N ALA A 286 -27.64 -1.67 -5.39
CA ALA A 286 -26.79 -2.76 -5.88
C ALA A 286 -25.31 -2.37 -5.83
N PRO A 287 -24.69 -2.32 -4.62
CA PRO A 287 -23.30 -1.85 -4.46
C PRO A 287 -22.27 -2.81 -5.03
N TYR A 288 -22.64 -4.04 -5.33
CA TYR A 288 -21.77 -5.05 -5.89
C TYR A 288 -22.19 -5.44 -7.30
N THR A 289 -21.23 -5.86 -8.12
CA THR A 289 -21.46 -6.38 -9.48
C THR A 289 -20.48 -7.50 -9.80
N ASN A 290 -20.67 -8.20 -10.91
CA ASN A 290 -19.76 -9.26 -11.34
C ASN A 290 -18.73 -8.68 -12.32
N MET A 291 -17.47 -9.12 -12.21
CA MET A 291 -16.49 -8.91 -13.27
C MET A 291 -16.70 -9.94 -14.39
N ARG A 292 -17.05 -11.18 -14.01
CA ARG A 292 -17.39 -12.29 -14.91
C ARG A 292 -18.56 -13.08 -14.33
N ASP A 293 -19.52 -13.50 -15.14
CA ASP A 293 -20.73 -14.20 -14.71
C ASP A 293 -20.42 -15.56 -14.04
N ALA A 294 -19.30 -16.22 -14.45
CA ALA A 294 -18.87 -17.46 -13.84
C ALA A 294 -18.47 -17.33 -12.36
N TYR A 295 -18.24 -16.11 -11.88
CA TYR A 295 -17.81 -15.83 -10.51
C TYR A 295 -18.69 -14.72 -9.90
N PRO A 296 -19.95 -15.04 -9.58
CA PRO A 296 -20.89 -14.04 -9.07
C PRO A 296 -20.46 -13.57 -7.67
N TRP A 297 -20.58 -12.27 -7.42
CA TRP A 297 -20.19 -11.66 -6.16
C TRP A 297 -20.92 -12.28 -4.95
N GLN A 298 -22.16 -12.78 -5.13
CA GLN A 298 -22.96 -13.44 -4.09
C GLN A 298 -22.29 -14.70 -3.54
N SER A 299 -21.42 -15.35 -4.30
CA SER A 299 -20.66 -16.52 -3.86
C SER A 299 -19.31 -16.16 -3.23
N MET A 300 -19.01 -14.86 -3.09
CA MET A 300 -17.75 -14.37 -2.52
C MET A 300 -17.92 -13.94 -1.06
N ARG A 301 -16.81 -13.63 -0.40
CA ARG A 301 -16.79 -13.21 1.01
C ARG A 301 -16.89 -11.69 1.12
N PHE A 302 -18.00 -11.10 0.64
CA PHE A 302 -18.25 -9.66 0.68
C PHE A 302 -19.21 -9.35 1.82
N HIS A 303 -18.79 -8.49 2.76
CA HIS A 303 -19.59 -8.14 3.92
C HIS A 303 -19.43 -6.67 4.31
N GLU A 304 -20.45 -6.15 4.94
CA GLU A 304 -20.47 -4.81 5.50
C GLU A 304 -20.82 -4.85 7.01
N TYR A 305 -20.42 -3.80 7.74
CA TYR A 305 -20.81 -3.66 9.14
C TYR A 305 -20.80 -2.21 9.58
N ARG A 306 -21.95 -1.72 10.10
CA ARG A 306 -22.09 -0.37 10.68
C ARG A 306 -21.61 0.77 9.80
N ASN A 307 -21.72 0.63 8.49
CA ASN A 307 -21.43 1.73 7.59
C ASN A 307 -22.52 2.80 7.68
N THR A 308 -22.16 4.04 7.38
CA THR A 308 -23.04 5.21 7.47
C THR A 308 -23.01 6.02 6.17
N GLY A 309 -23.96 6.92 5.99
CA GLY A 309 -24.05 7.80 4.83
C GLY A 309 -24.98 7.29 3.71
N PRO A 310 -25.26 8.12 2.71
CA PRO A 310 -26.29 7.83 1.70
C PRO A 310 -26.03 6.56 0.88
N GLY A 311 -24.76 6.32 0.53
CA GLY A 311 -24.35 5.12 -0.22
C GLY A 311 -24.34 3.83 0.58
N SER A 312 -24.63 3.86 1.91
CA SER A 312 -24.71 2.67 2.77
C SER A 312 -26.14 2.29 3.16
N VAL A 313 -27.15 3.01 2.65
CA VAL A 313 -28.55 2.72 2.96
C VAL A 313 -28.91 1.32 2.45
N ILE A 314 -29.48 0.49 3.32
CA ILE A 314 -29.89 -0.87 2.97
C ILE A 314 -31.33 -0.81 2.45
N THR A 315 -31.48 -0.77 1.14
CA THR A 315 -32.78 -0.78 0.44
C THR A 315 -33.15 -2.18 -0.01
N VAL A 316 -32.14 -3.00 -0.34
CA VAL A 316 -32.28 -4.40 -0.76
C VAL A 316 -31.28 -5.23 0.08
N PRO A 317 -31.73 -5.84 1.19
CA PRO A 317 -30.85 -6.54 2.13
C PRO A 317 -29.97 -7.64 1.49
N GLU A 318 -30.50 -8.33 0.49
CA GLU A 318 -29.80 -9.41 -0.23
C GLU A 318 -28.59 -8.90 -1.00
N ASN A 319 -28.59 -7.62 -1.36
CA ASN A 319 -27.49 -6.98 -2.09
C ASN A 319 -26.41 -6.40 -1.14
N ARG A 320 -26.65 -6.43 0.19
CA ARG A 320 -25.74 -5.83 1.18
C ARG A 320 -25.53 -6.74 2.39
N PRO A 321 -24.81 -7.86 2.24
CA PRO A 321 -24.57 -8.80 3.34
C PRO A 321 -23.95 -8.10 4.57
N GLN A 322 -24.63 -8.16 5.70
CA GLN A 322 -24.20 -7.55 6.96
C GLN A 322 -23.63 -8.58 7.92
N LEU A 323 -22.48 -8.27 8.51
CA LEU A 323 -21.94 -9.07 9.62
C LEU A 323 -22.81 -8.88 10.89
N THR A 324 -22.97 -9.95 11.63
CA THR A 324 -23.43 -9.89 13.02
C THR A 324 -22.34 -9.26 13.91
N PHE A 325 -22.70 -8.86 15.13
CA PHE A 325 -21.73 -8.37 16.11
C PHE A 325 -20.61 -9.39 16.40
N ALA A 326 -20.97 -10.67 16.50
CA ALA A 326 -20.00 -11.75 16.77
C ALA A 326 -19.01 -11.92 15.60
N GLU A 327 -19.48 -11.93 14.36
CA GLU A 327 -18.64 -12.01 13.16
C GLU A 327 -17.76 -10.77 13.02
N ALA A 328 -18.29 -9.58 13.26
CA ALA A 328 -17.55 -8.33 13.13
C ALA A 328 -16.33 -8.26 14.06
N ARG A 329 -16.33 -8.99 15.19
CA ARG A 329 -15.17 -9.10 16.09
C ARG A 329 -13.99 -9.86 15.47
N LEU A 330 -14.23 -10.67 14.46
CA LEU A 330 -13.20 -11.41 13.71
C LEU A 330 -12.60 -10.55 12.57
N HIS A 331 -13.21 -9.41 12.26
CA HIS A 331 -12.79 -8.53 11.18
C HIS A 331 -12.24 -7.22 11.74
N THR A 332 -11.08 -7.29 12.41
CA THR A 332 -10.37 -6.15 12.98
C THR A 332 -8.96 -6.04 12.38
N PRO A 333 -8.33 -4.85 12.39
CA PRO A 333 -6.93 -4.73 11.96
C PRO A 333 -6.01 -5.73 12.66
N ALA A 334 -6.15 -5.90 13.98
CA ALA A 334 -5.33 -6.85 14.74
C ALA A 334 -5.52 -8.30 14.27
N THR A 335 -6.75 -8.73 13.96
CA THR A 335 -7.02 -10.08 13.47
C THR A 335 -6.40 -10.32 12.09
N TYR A 336 -6.44 -9.31 11.19
CA TYR A 336 -5.89 -9.39 9.84
C TYR A 336 -4.35 -9.36 9.84
N LEU A 337 -3.74 -8.56 10.72
CA LEU A 337 -2.30 -8.36 10.75
C LEU A 337 -1.56 -9.36 11.66
N GLY A 338 -2.30 -10.06 12.55
CA GLY A 338 -1.75 -11.09 13.43
C GLY A 338 -0.68 -10.54 14.38
N ASP A 339 0.52 -11.08 14.28
CA ASP A 339 1.68 -10.69 15.09
C ASP A 339 2.32 -9.35 14.69
N TRP A 340 1.87 -8.77 13.59
CA TRP A 340 2.42 -7.50 13.11
C TRP A 340 1.63 -6.30 13.64
N GLU A 341 2.30 -5.43 14.38
CA GLU A 341 1.74 -4.22 14.95
C GLU A 341 2.33 -2.96 14.29
N PRO A 342 1.79 -2.52 13.14
CA PRO A 342 2.38 -1.43 12.35
C PRO A 342 2.40 -0.08 13.07
N LEU A 343 1.63 0.10 14.17
CA LEU A 343 1.56 1.37 14.91
C LEU A 343 2.55 1.45 16.07
N ARG A 344 3.19 0.36 16.49
CA ARG A 344 4.16 0.38 17.60
C ARG A 344 5.55 0.90 17.24
N SER A 345 5.84 1.07 15.97
CA SER A 345 7.15 1.49 15.46
C SER A 345 7.19 2.95 14.97
N LEU A 346 6.43 3.83 15.60
CA LEU A 346 6.44 5.28 15.36
C LEU A 346 7.33 6.03 16.35
#